data_8e9d0f3a193b94f9c7d8305ab30fcf5d
#
_entry.id   8e9d0f3a193b94f9c7d8305ab30fcf5d
#
_cell.length_a   1.000
_cell.length_b   1.000
_cell.length_c   1.000
_cell.angle_alpha   90.00
_cell.angle_beta   90.00
_cell.angle_gamma   90.00
#
_symmetry.space_group_name_H-M   'P 1'
#
loop_
_entity.id
_entity.type
_entity.pdbx_description
1 polymer ?
#
loop_
_entity_poly.entity_id
_entity_poly.type
_entity_poly.pdbx_seq_one_letter_code
_entity_poly.pdbx_strand_id
1 'polypeptide(L)'
;MIVIYHSIQGAGQLHISEGFLPWQHAAFWTAASLPFAWDGFRAVSRRMAEGPEARLYLAAATGFLFALTALKLPSFGGTCSHAVGVAFGALLLGPRVMTALGVLVLLFQALLLAHGGITSLGANVFALGVVGPWVAWMIARGTAPPNWCVFLAGLASSLATYAVTSLELAAAFPDATFGILGSFSRFAGLFALTQVPIGVVEGIVTFSMLSVVKGYIKSTARPAQVVS
;
A
#
# COMPACT_ATOMS: atom_id res chain seq x y z
N MET A 1 15.97 -22.39 -16.94
CA MET A 1 14.63 -22.93 -16.69
C MET A 1 14.25 -22.94 -15.21
N ILE A 2 15.12 -23.36 -14.29
CA ILE A 2 14.87 -23.34 -12.82
C ILE A 2 14.72 -21.92 -12.26
N VAL A 3 15.49 -20.94 -12.72
CA VAL A 3 15.39 -19.53 -12.32
C VAL A 3 14.05 -18.93 -12.73
N ILE A 4 13.53 -19.30 -13.92
CA ILE A 4 12.23 -18.83 -14.41
C ILE A 4 11.10 -19.43 -13.58
N TYR A 5 11.20 -20.69 -13.15
CA TYR A 5 10.19 -21.36 -12.34
C TYR A 5 10.10 -20.77 -10.92
N HIS A 6 11.24 -20.47 -10.29
CA HIS A 6 11.27 -19.74 -9.01
C HIS A 6 10.78 -18.29 -9.14
N SER A 7 11.07 -17.64 -10.28
CA SER A 7 10.57 -16.29 -10.58
C SER A 7 9.05 -16.24 -10.71
N ILE A 8 8.41 -17.29 -11.22
CA ILE A 8 6.95 -17.33 -11.38
C ILE A 8 6.25 -17.58 -10.03
N GLN A 9 6.81 -18.38 -9.14
CA GLN A 9 6.22 -18.60 -7.81
C GLN A 9 6.36 -17.41 -6.87
N GLY A 10 7.44 -16.61 -6.99
CA GLY A 10 7.62 -15.39 -6.20
C GLY A 10 6.96 -14.14 -6.82
N ALA A 11 6.76 -14.13 -8.13
CA ALA A 11 6.27 -12.97 -8.90
C ALA A 11 4.73 -12.80 -8.85
N GLY A 12 4.03 -13.71 -8.20
CA GLY A 12 2.58 -13.65 -8.15
C GLY A 12 1.98 -12.89 -6.98
N GLN A 13 2.80 -12.28 -6.15
CA GLN A 13 2.36 -11.49 -4.99
C GLN A 13 2.73 -10.03 -5.18
N LEU A 14 1.88 -9.10 -4.74
CA LEU A 14 2.21 -7.67 -4.67
C LEU A 14 3.41 -7.38 -3.78
N HIS A 15 3.68 -8.25 -2.81
CA HIS A 15 4.82 -8.16 -1.93
C HIS A 15 5.95 -9.05 -2.45
N ILE A 16 7.13 -8.47 -2.57
CA ILE A 16 8.33 -9.22 -2.88
C ILE A 16 8.64 -10.15 -1.70
N SER A 17 8.73 -11.44 -1.99
CA SER A 17 8.92 -12.49 -0.98
C SER A 17 10.29 -12.43 -0.33
N GLU A 18 10.41 -13.11 0.84
CA GLU A 18 11.68 -13.25 1.56
C GLU A 18 12.77 -13.86 0.67
N GLY A 19 13.96 -13.23 0.70
CA GLY A 19 15.13 -13.73 -0.04
C GLY A 19 15.05 -13.61 -1.56
N PHE A 20 13.98 -13.05 -2.12
CA PHE A 20 13.82 -12.95 -3.57
C PHE A 20 14.72 -11.87 -4.21
N LEU A 21 14.90 -10.73 -3.53
CA LEU A 21 15.78 -9.66 -4.01
C LEU A 21 17.25 -9.97 -3.68
N PRO A 22 18.17 -9.76 -4.64
CA PRO A 22 19.60 -9.69 -4.34
C PRO A 22 19.86 -8.66 -3.23
N TRP A 23 20.80 -8.95 -2.33
CA TRP A 23 21.03 -8.14 -1.14
C TRP A 23 21.35 -6.65 -1.44
N GLN A 24 22.01 -6.38 -2.57
CA GLN A 24 22.31 -5.01 -3.01
C GLN A 24 21.04 -4.21 -3.28
N HIS A 25 20.06 -4.82 -3.98
CA HIS A 25 18.76 -4.20 -4.26
C HIS A 25 17.94 -4.08 -2.99
N ALA A 26 17.94 -5.09 -2.12
CA ALA A 26 17.29 -5.03 -0.83
C ALA A 26 17.83 -3.87 0.03
N ALA A 27 19.16 -3.72 0.10
CA ALA A 27 19.81 -2.63 0.82
C ALA A 27 19.49 -1.26 0.21
N PHE A 28 19.52 -1.13 -1.13
CA PHE A 28 19.17 0.11 -1.82
C PHE A 28 17.76 0.58 -1.51
N TRP A 29 16.76 -0.31 -1.67
CA TRP A 29 15.37 0.05 -1.43
C TRP A 29 15.07 0.29 0.06
N THR A 30 15.77 -0.42 0.95
CA THR A 30 15.71 -0.12 2.39
C THR A 30 16.23 1.28 2.67
N ALA A 31 17.41 1.64 2.14
CA ALA A 31 17.96 2.98 2.29
C ALA A 31 17.05 4.07 1.71
N ALA A 32 16.43 3.81 0.54
CA ALA A 32 15.47 4.72 -0.09
C ALA A 32 14.21 4.93 0.75
N SER A 33 13.75 3.92 1.49
CA SER A 33 12.55 3.97 2.33
C SER A 33 12.79 4.66 3.67
N LEU A 34 14.00 4.59 4.22
CA LEU A 34 14.32 5.08 5.57
C LEU A 34 13.93 6.54 5.82
N PRO A 35 14.20 7.52 4.93
CA PRO A 35 13.83 8.91 5.18
C PRO A 35 12.31 9.10 5.33
N PHE A 36 11.54 8.40 4.50
CA PHE A 36 10.07 8.46 4.54
C PHE A 36 9.51 7.77 5.78
N ALA A 37 10.06 6.61 6.14
CA ALA A 37 9.70 5.90 7.36
C ALA A 37 9.98 6.75 8.59
N TRP A 38 11.17 7.37 8.67
CA TRP A 38 11.56 8.26 9.75
C TRP A 38 10.60 9.45 9.90
N ASP A 39 10.31 10.15 8.79
CA ASP A 39 9.35 11.26 8.80
C ASP A 39 7.94 10.79 9.18
N GLY A 40 7.53 9.62 8.70
CA GLY A 40 6.27 8.97 9.06
C GLY A 40 6.16 8.67 10.55
N PHE A 41 7.18 8.05 11.16
CA PHE A 41 7.19 7.79 12.60
C PHE A 41 7.18 9.07 13.43
N ARG A 42 7.86 10.13 12.98
CA ARG A 42 7.74 11.46 13.61
C ARG A 42 6.31 12.02 13.53
N ALA A 43 5.63 11.83 12.38
CA ALA A 43 4.24 12.24 12.23
C ALA A 43 3.31 11.47 13.17
N VAL A 44 3.49 10.13 13.28
CA VAL A 44 2.76 9.29 14.23
C VAL A 44 3.02 9.73 15.67
N SER A 45 4.28 9.97 16.06
CA SER A 45 4.63 10.40 17.41
C SER A 45 3.97 11.73 17.79
N ARG A 46 3.89 12.68 16.86
CA ARG A 46 3.18 13.96 17.08
C ARG A 46 1.68 13.73 17.29
N ARG A 47 1.05 12.88 16.48
CA ARG A 47 -0.37 12.51 16.64
C ARG A 47 -0.63 11.80 17.96
N MET A 48 0.25 10.89 18.38
CA MET A 48 0.13 10.20 19.68
C MET A 48 0.22 11.15 20.88
N ALA A 49 0.92 12.28 20.72
CA ALA A 49 1.03 13.29 21.75
C ALA A 49 -0.26 14.12 21.93
N GLU A 50 -1.20 14.08 20.98
CA GLU A 50 -2.50 14.76 21.07
C GLU A 50 -3.42 14.15 22.14
N GLY A 51 -3.15 12.92 22.58
CA GLY A 51 -3.87 12.29 23.70
C GLY A 51 -4.25 10.82 23.50
N PRO A 52 -4.97 10.23 24.47
CA PRO A 52 -5.35 8.81 24.42
C PRO A 52 -6.25 8.46 23.24
N GLU A 53 -7.16 9.35 22.85
CA GLU A 53 -8.07 9.13 21.72
C GLU A 53 -7.31 9.02 20.40
N ALA A 54 -6.32 9.88 20.17
CA ALA A 54 -5.48 9.81 18.98
C ALA A 54 -4.67 8.51 18.92
N ARG A 55 -4.18 8.02 20.06
CA ARG A 55 -3.49 6.73 20.16
C ARG A 55 -4.41 5.57 19.82
N LEU A 56 -5.61 5.57 20.38
CA LEU A 56 -6.62 4.54 20.09
C LEU A 56 -7.00 4.54 18.61
N TYR A 57 -7.20 5.73 18.04
CA TYR A 57 -7.53 5.88 16.63
C TYR A 57 -6.42 5.36 15.70
N LEU A 58 -5.16 5.67 15.98
CA LEU A 58 -4.02 5.16 15.22
C LEU A 58 -3.88 3.63 15.35
N ALA A 59 -4.06 3.09 16.55
CA ALA A 59 -4.02 1.66 16.78
C ALA A 59 -5.15 0.93 16.04
N ALA A 60 -6.38 1.46 16.10
CA ALA A 60 -7.53 0.92 15.37
C ALA A 60 -7.33 0.97 13.86
N ALA A 61 -6.80 2.10 13.33
CA ALA A 61 -6.49 2.23 11.91
C ALA A 61 -5.42 1.22 11.46
N THR A 62 -4.36 1.03 12.26
CA THR A 62 -3.32 0.04 11.97
C THR A 62 -3.87 -1.38 11.98
N GLY A 63 -4.66 -1.73 13.00
CA GLY A 63 -5.31 -3.04 13.09
C GLY A 63 -6.28 -3.30 11.94
N PHE A 64 -7.06 -2.29 11.55
CA PHE A 64 -7.97 -2.38 10.41
C PHE A 64 -7.21 -2.59 9.09
N LEU A 65 -6.14 -1.83 8.84
CA LEU A 65 -5.30 -1.99 7.65
C LEU A 65 -4.64 -3.38 7.62
N PHE A 66 -4.14 -3.85 8.76
CA PHE A 66 -3.59 -5.20 8.86
C PHE A 66 -4.64 -6.26 8.54
N ALA A 67 -5.84 -6.17 9.12
CA ALA A 67 -6.93 -7.10 8.85
C ALA A 67 -7.38 -7.07 7.37
N LEU A 68 -7.51 -5.89 6.79
CA LEU A 68 -7.87 -5.73 5.37
C LEU A 68 -6.83 -6.37 4.44
N THR A 69 -5.56 -6.12 4.71
CA THR A 69 -4.45 -6.67 3.91
C THR A 69 -4.20 -8.16 4.15
N ALA A 70 -4.68 -8.72 5.28
CA ALA A 70 -4.62 -10.14 5.56
C ALA A 70 -5.67 -10.96 4.78
N LEU A 71 -6.72 -10.31 4.26
CA LEU A 71 -7.74 -10.95 3.42
C LEU A 71 -7.17 -11.22 2.03
N LYS A 72 -6.61 -12.41 1.87
CA LYS A 72 -6.04 -12.86 0.60
C LYS A 72 -7.15 -13.33 -0.35
N LEU A 73 -7.25 -12.70 -1.50
CA LEU A 73 -8.09 -13.18 -2.61
C LEU A 73 -7.24 -14.09 -3.49
N PRO A 74 -7.67 -15.34 -3.73
CA PRO A 74 -6.97 -16.21 -4.67
C PRO A 74 -6.99 -15.57 -6.06
N SER A 75 -5.82 -15.50 -6.68
CA SER A 75 -5.62 -14.95 -8.01
C SER A 75 -5.10 -16.03 -8.96
N PHE A 76 -5.05 -15.72 -10.26
CA PHE A 76 -4.58 -16.65 -11.28
C PHE A 76 -3.13 -17.10 -11.05
N GLY A 77 -2.83 -18.38 -11.31
CA GLY A 77 -1.47 -18.91 -11.21
C GLY A 77 -0.96 -19.18 -9.79
N GLY A 78 -1.86 -19.28 -8.79
CA GLY A 78 -1.44 -19.52 -7.38
C GLY A 78 -0.96 -18.27 -6.65
N THR A 79 -1.24 -17.10 -7.21
CA THR A 79 -0.89 -15.80 -6.64
C THR A 79 -1.97 -15.34 -5.66
N CYS A 80 -1.60 -14.52 -4.69
CA CYS A 80 -2.54 -13.88 -3.78
C CYS A 80 -2.55 -12.38 -4.05
N SER A 81 -3.73 -11.84 -4.23
CA SER A 81 -3.94 -10.41 -4.34
C SER A 81 -4.88 -9.96 -3.23
N HIS A 82 -4.68 -8.78 -2.70
CA HIS A 82 -5.51 -8.24 -1.64
C HIS A 82 -5.68 -6.74 -1.81
N ALA A 83 -6.82 -6.24 -1.37
CA ALA A 83 -7.04 -4.81 -1.21
C ALA A 83 -6.12 -4.30 -0.09
N VAL A 84 -5.41 -3.21 -0.33
CA VAL A 84 -4.41 -2.72 0.61
C VAL A 84 -4.96 -1.64 1.53
N GLY A 85 -5.94 -0.86 1.05
CA GLY A 85 -6.55 0.22 1.82
C GLY A 85 -5.62 1.41 2.09
N VAL A 86 -4.41 1.43 1.52
CA VAL A 86 -3.44 2.52 1.77
C VAL A 86 -3.94 3.87 1.26
N ALA A 87 -4.71 3.88 0.17
CA ALA A 87 -5.31 5.10 -0.35
C ALA A 87 -6.31 5.70 0.62
N PHE A 88 -7.20 4.87 1.18
CA PHE A 88 -8.15 5.30 2.22
C PHE A 88 -7.40 5.86 3.44
N GLY A 89 -6.41 5.12 3.95
CA GLY A 89 -5.57 5.56 5.07
C GLY A 89 -4.85 6.88 4.79
N ALA A 90 -4.30 7.05 3.58
CA ALA A 90 -3.62 8.28 3.19
C ALA A 90 -4.53 9.49 3.12
N LEU A 91 -5.78 9.31 2.66
CA LEU A 91 -6.77 10.38 2.61
C LEU A 91 -7.35 10.74 3.98
N LEU A 92 -7.35 9.80 4.91
CA LEU A 92 -7.88 9.98 6.27
C LEU A 92 -6.83 10.52 7.24
N LEU A 93 -5.61 9.97 7.21
CA LEU A 93 -4.54 10.21 8.18
C LEU A 93 -3.41 11.08 7.62
N GLY A 94 -3.35 11.21 6.30
CA GLY A 94 -2.24 11.80 5.58
C GLY A 94 -1.16 10.79 5.17
N PRO A 95 -0.40 11.06 4.10
CA PRO A 95 0.53 10.10 3.52
C PRO A 95 1.70 9.77 4.46
N ARG A 96 2.17 10.72 5.26
CA ARG A 96 3.27 10.53 6.21
C ARG A 96 2.91 9.52 7.30
N VAL A 97 1.76 9.70 7.94
CA VAL A 97 1.27 8.76 8.96
C VAL A 97 1.05 7.40 8.32
N MET A 98 0.44 7.37 7.12
CA MET A 98 0.19 6.12 6.40
C MET A 98 1.48 5.37 6.06
N THR A 99 2.58 6.05 5.73
CA THR A 99 3.89 5.42 5.53
C THR A 99 4.34 4.65 6.77
N ALA A 100 4.27 5.26 7.96
CA ALA A 100 4.66 4.58 9.20
C ALA A 100 3.76 3.40 9.54
N LEU A 101 2.43 3.55 9.38
CA LEU A 101 1.49 2.44 9.57
C LEU A 101 1.75 1.32 8.55
N GLY A 102 2.09 1.67 7.30
CA GLY A 102 2.49 0.71 6.27
C GLY A 102 3.73 -0.09 6.67
N VAL A 103 4.76 0.54 7.24
CA VAL A 103 5.93 -0.17 7.78
C VAL A 103 5.52 -1.21 8.83
N LEU A 104 4.68 -0.81 9.79
CA LEU A 104 4.22 -1.71 10.85
C LEU A 104 3.39 -2.87 10.30
N VAL A 105 2.45 -2.58 9.40
CA VAL A 105 1.59 -3.60 8.78
C VAL A 105 2.43 -4.59 7.98
N LEU A 106 3.35 -4.12 7.13
CA LEU A 106 4.23 -4.97 6.34
C LEU A 106 5.17 -5.82 7.20
N LEU A 107 5.68 -5.25 8.30
CA LEU A 107 6.48 -6.00 9.26
C LEU A 107 5.67 -7.11 9.92
N PHE A 108 4.44 -6.83 10.38
CA PHE A 108 3.57 -7.87 10.95
C PHE A 108 3.17 -8.92 9.92
N GLN A 109 2.94 -8.54 8.68
CA GLN A 109 2.66 -9.51 7.60
C GLN A 109 3.85 -10.43 7.35
N ALA A 110 5.07 -9.90 7.33
CA ALA A 110 6.27 -10.71 7.17
C ALA A 110 6.46 -11.68 8.34
N LEU A 111 6.25 -11.21 9.58
CA LEU A 111 6.48 -12.01 10.80
C LEU A 111 5.36 -13.02 11.09
N LEU A 112 4.09 -12.63 10.90
CA LEU A 112 2.94 -13.43 11.35
C LEU A 112 2.28 -14.22 10.24
N LEU A 113 2.35 -13.73 8.99
CA LEU A 113 1.62 -14.31 7.86
C LEU A 113 2.54 -14.91 6.79
N ALA A 114 3.87 -14.86 6.99
CA ALA A 114 4.87 -15.23 5.99
C ALA A 114 4.56 -14.58 4.62
N HIS A 115 4.14 -13.31 4.64
CA HIS A 115 3.72 -12.56 3.47
C HIS A 115 4.64 -11.34 3.26
N GLY A 116 5.30 -11.27 2.10
CA GLY A 116 6.46 -10.43 1.89
C GLY A 116 7.71 -11.04 2.52
N GLY A 117 8.62 -10.22 3.02
CA GLY A 117 9.83 -10.68 3.69
C GLY A 117 10.53 -9.57 4.47
N ILE A 118 11.35 -9.94 5.43
CA ILE A 118 12.18 -8.99 6.20
C ILE A 118 13.29 -8.44 5.32
N THR A 119 13.92 -9.28 4.49
CA THR A 119 14.97 -8.87 3.55
C THR A 119 14.43 -7.97 2.43
N SER A 120 13.18 -8.14 2.03
CA SER A 120 12.50 -7.32 1.02
C SER A 120 11.64 -6.20 1.61
N LEU A 121 11.64 -6.04 2.95
CA LEU A 121 10.77 -5.09 3.64
C LEU A 121 10.94 -3.66 3.11
N GLY A 122 12.17 -3.23 2.86
CA GLY A 122 12.44 -1.89 2.35
C GLY A 122 11.82 -1.61 0.99
N ALA A 123 11.91 -2.55 0.05
CA ALA A 123 11.25 -2.46 -1.26
C ALA A 123 9.72 -2.43 -1.09
N ASN A 124 9.16 -3.38 -0.37
CA ASN A 124 7.72 -3.42 -0.10
C ASN A 124 7.21 -2.13 0.57
N VAL A 125 7.98 -1.56 1.51
CA VAL A 125 7.67 -0.26 2.14
C VAL A 125 7.73 0.87 1.12
N PHE A 126 8.73 0.89 0.25
CA PHE A 126 8.86 1.95 -0.75
C PHE A 126 7.67 1.95 -1.71
N ALA A 127 7.35 0.80 -2.29
CA ALA A 127 6.24 0.69 -3.22
C ALA A 127 4.89 0.98 -2.55
N LEU A 128 4.57 0.32 -1.44
CA LEU A 128 3.25 0.29 -0.85
C LEU A 128 3.06 1.32 0.29
N GLY A 129 4.10 1.53 1.09
CA GLY A 129 4.04 2.46 2.23
C GLY A 129 4.39 3.91 1.85
N VAL A 130 5.16 4.12 0.77
CA VAL A 130 5.53 5.46 0.31
C VAL A 130 4.76 5.82 -0.95
N VAL A 131 5.02 5.16 -2.07
CA VAL A 131 4.47 5.59 -3.37
C VAL A 131 2.95 5.53 -3.39
N GLY A 132 2.33 4.43 -2.95
CA GLY A 132 0.88 4.28 -2.93
C GLY A 132 0.17 5.41 -2.18
N PRO A 133 0.46 5.66 -0.90
CA PRO A 133 -0.16 6.72 -0.12
C PRO A 133 0.05 8.13 -0.68
N TRP A 134 1.25 8.43 -1.18
CA TRP A 134 1.54 9.75 -1.75
C TRP A 134 0.80 10.00 -3.05
N VAL A 135 0.70 9.01 -3.93
CA VAL A 135 -0.09 9.10 -5.17
C VAL A 135 -1.57 9.34 -4.86
N ALA A 136 -2.14 8.56 -3.93
CA ALA A 136 -3.52 8.76 -3.51
C ALA A 136 -3.77 10.18 -2.98
N TRP A 137 -2.89 10.64 -2.10
CA TRP A 137 -3.00 11.97 -1.50
C TRP A 137 -2.86 13.08 -2.54
N MET A 138 -1.92 12.97 -3.50
CA MET A 138 -1.75 13.97 -4.55
C MET A 138 -3.00 14.13 -5.43
N ILE A 139 -3.71 13.03 -5.70
CA ILE A 139 -4.91 13.03 -6.56
C ILE A 139 -6.12 13.61 -5.83
N ALA A 140 -6.33 13.24 -4.57
CA ALA A 140 -7.54 13.59 -3.84
C ALA A 140 -7.26 14.46 -2.59
N ARG A 141 -6.17 15.24 -2.60
CA ARG A 141 -5.88 16.22 -1.54
C ARG A 141 -6.92 17.34 -1.54
N GLY A 142 -7.28 17.80 -0.34
CA GLY A 142 -8.24 18.88 -0.15
C GLY A 142 -9.35 18.52 0.84
N THR A 143 -10.12 19.51 1.26
CA THR A 143 -11.14 19.34 2.30
C THR A 143 -12.37 18.57 1.82
N ALA A 144 -12.67 18.62 0.53
CA ALA A 144 -13.84 17.97 -0.08
C ALA A 144 -13.57 17.55 -1.54
N PRO A 145 -12.67 16.58 -1.76
CA PRO A 145 -12.42 16.11 -3.13
C PRO A 145 -13.70 15.51 -3.73
N PRO A 146 -13.94 15.71 -5.03
CA PRO A 146 -15.05 15.06 -5.74
C PRO A 146 -14.97 13.54 -5.64
N ASN A 147 -16.09 12.87 -5.68
CA ASN A 147 -16.18 11.42 -5.53
C ASN A 147 -15.31 10.64 -6.54
N TRP A 148 -15.27 11.11 -7.79
CA TRP A 148 -14.44 10.50 -8.82
C TRP A 148 -12.92 10.64 -8.53
N CYS A 149 -12.49 11.75 -7.90
CA CYS A 149 -11.10 11.89 -7.46
C CYS A 149 -10.74 10.87 -6.37
N VAL A 150 -11.67 10.58 -5.45
CA VAL A 150 -11.45 9.59 -4.40
C VAL A 150 -11.33 8.18 -5.00
N PHE A 151 -12.18 7.85 -5.96
CA PHE A 151 -12.09 6.59 -6.71
C PHE A 151 -10.76 6.50 -7.45
N LEU A 152 -10.38 7.54 -8.20
CA LEU A 152 -9.12 7.58 -8.94
C LEU A 152 -7.91 7.52 -8.01
N ALA A 153 -7.98 8.10 -6.81
CA ALA A 153 -6.92 8.01 -5.83
C ALA A 153 -6.66 6.55 -5.41
N GLY A 154 -7.72 5.77 -5.15
CA GLY A 154 -7.60 4.33 -4.86
C GLY A 154 -7.03 3.54 -6.04
N LEU A 155 -7.61 3.71 -7.22
CA LEU A 155 -7.14 3.06 -8.45
C LEU A 155 -5.68 3.38 -8.75
N ALA A 156 -5.31 4.66 -8.79
CA ALA A 156 -3.96 5.09 -9.15
C ALA A 156 -2.93 4.72 -8.08
N SER A 157 -3.28 4.74 -6.80
CA SER A 157 -2.44 4.26 -5.71
C SER A 157 -2.06 2.79 -5.91
N SER A 158 -3.03 1.95 -6.19
CA SER A 158 -2.83 0.53 -6.47
C SER A 158 -1.95 0.32 -7.70
N LEU A 159 -2.26 0.99 -8.82
CA LEU A 159 -1.47 0.89 -10.06
C LEU A 159 -0.04 1.41 -9.91
N ALA A 160 0.17 2.50 -9.16
CA ALA A 160 1.50 3.04 -8.90
C ALA A 160 2.33 2.10 -8.04
N THR A 161 1.75 1.53 -6.99
CA THR A 161 2.41 0.53 -6.15
C THR A 161 2.92 -0.64 -7.00
N TYR A 162 2.05 -1.21 -7.83
CA TYR A 162 2.44 -2.34 -8.65
C TYR A 162 3.46 -1.98 -9.75
N ALA A 163 3.38 -0.78 -10.32
CA ALA A 163 4.35 -0.30 -11.30
C ALA A 163 5.74 -0.16 -10.67
N VAL A 164 5.82 0.35 -9.42
CA VAL A 164 7.09 0.44 -8.67
C VAL A 164 7.62 -0.95 -8.33
N THR A 165 6.77 -1.87 -7.85
CA THR A 165 7.20 -3.25 -7.60
C THR A 165 7.72 -3.94 -8.87
N SER A 166 7.08 -3.69 -10.02
CA SER A 166 7.57 -4.19 -11.32
C SER A 166 8.94 -3.60 -11.68
N LEU A 167 9.17 -2.32 -11.36
CA LEU A 167 10.45 -1.65 -11.58
C LEU A 167 11.54 -2.20 -10.65
N GLU A 168 11.22 -2.42 -9.38
CA GLU A 168 12.13 -3.02 -8.39
C GLU A 168 12.61 -4.40 -8.84
N LEU A 169 11.71 -5.22 -9.32
CA LEU A 169 12.00 -6.55 -9.87
C LEU A 169 12.79 -6.46 -11.19
N ALA A 170 12.41 -5.54 -12.07
CA ALA A 170 13.11 -5.35 -13.34
C ALA A 170 14.54 -4.86 -13.16
N ALA A 171 14.77 -3.99 -12.18
CA ALA A 171 16.11 -3.52 -11.82
C ALA A 171 16.98 -4.65 -11.24
N ALA A 172 16.37 -5.55 -10.44
CA ALA A 172 17.08 -6.68 -9.86
C ALA A 172 17.35 -7.82 -10.86
N PHE A 173 16.47 -7.99 -11.84
CA PHE A 173 16.49 -9.08 -12.82
C PHE A 173 16.30 -8.55 -14.26
N PRO A 174 17.29 -7.82 -14.82
CA PRO A 174 17.19 -7.29 -16.17
C PRO A 174 17.13 -8.40 -17.22
N ASP A 175 16.37 -8.16 -18.27
CA ASP A 175 16.29 -9.06 -19.43
C ASP A 175 17.61 -9.11 -20.19
N ALA A 176 17.99 -10.29 -20.69
CA ALA A 176 19.24 -10.48 -21.40
C ALA A 176 19.32 -9.68 -22.73
N THR A 177 18.18 -9.39 -23.35
CA THR A 177 18.11 -8.73 -24.68
C THR A 177 17.72 -7.25 -24.55
N PHE A 178 16.67 -6.97 -23.76
CA PHE A 178 16.09 -5.64 -23.65
C PHE A 178 16.34 -4.96 -22.29
N GLY A 179 17.20 -5.54 -21.47
CA GLY A 179 17.60 -4.97 -20.18
C GLY A 179 16.42 -4.76 -19.23
N ILE A 180 16.49 -3.66 -18.45
CA ILE A 180 15.47 -3.31 -17.45
C ILE A 180 14.10 -3.09 -18.11
N LEU A 181 14.03 -2.46 -19.29
CA LEU A 181 12.75 -2.17 -19.95
C LEU A 181 12.04 -3.45 -20.39
N GLY A 182 12.77 -4.44 -20.89
CA GLY A 182 12.21 -5.74 -21.25
C GLY A 182 11.64 -6.48 -20.03
N SER A 183 12.40 -6.50 -18.93
CA SER A 183 11.92 -7.09 -17.68
C SER A 183 10.72 -6.32 -17.10
N PHE A 184 10.76 -5.00 -17.10
CA PHE A 184 9.64 -4.19 -16.64
C PHE A 184 8.35 -4.51 -17.40
N SER A 185 8.42 -4.55 -18.74
CA SER A 185 7.26 -4.87 -19.57
C SER A 185 6.68 -6.26 -19.28
N ARG A 186 7.55 -7.25 -18.99
CA ARG A 186 7.12 -8.60 -18.62
C ARG A 186 6.47 -8.64 -17.25
N PHE A 187 7.10 -8.06 -16.22
CA PHE A 187 6.53 -8.03 -14.87
C PHE A 187 5.23 -7.20 -14.84
N ALA A 188 5.24 -6.01 -15.45
CA ALA A 188 4.06 -5.18 -15.54
C ALA A 188 2.91 -5.85 -16.30
N GLY A 189 3.18 -6.53 -17.40
CA GLY A 189 2.16 -7.28 -18.14
C GLY A 189 1.58 -8.46 -17.35
N LEU A 190 2.43 -9.20 -16.61
CA LEU A 190 2.00 -10.30 -15.76
C LEU A 190 1.10 -9.80 -14.62
N PHE A 191 1.51 -8.72 -13.97
CA PHE A 191 0.74 -8.16 -12.86
C PHE A 191 -0.53 -7.44 -13.32
N ALA A 192 -0.55 -6.82 -14.49
CA ALA A 192 -1.69 -6.04 -14.98
C ALA A 192 -3.00 -6.85 -14.97
N LEU A 193 -2.91 -8.14 -15.31
CA LEU A 193 -4.08 -9.03 -15.38
C LEU A 193 -4.84 -9.11 -14.05
N THR A 194 -4.13 -9.06 -12.95
CA THR A 194 -4.72 -9.15 -11.61
C THR A 194 -4.85 -7.77 -10.95
N GLN A 195 -3.89 -6.89 -11.16
CA GLN A 195 -3.80 -5.63 -10.45
C GLN A 195 -4.71 -4.53 -11.03
N VAL A 196 -5.06 -4.60 -12.31
CA VAL A 196 -6.05 -3.66 -12.86
C VAL A 196 -7.44 -3.89 -12.26
N PRO A 197 -8.00 -5.12 -12.23
CA PRO A 197 -9.25 -5.39 -11.52
C PRO A 197 -9.20 -5.02 -10.03
N ILE A 198 -8.10 -5.34 -9.34
CA ILE A 198 -7.93 -5.01 -7.92
C ILE A 198 -7.85 -3.50 -7.71
N GLY A 199 -7.17 -2.77 -8.58
CA GLY A 199 -7.15 -1.31 -8.53
C GLY A 199 -8.54 -0.68 -8.64
N VAL A 200 -9.42 -1.25 -9.46
CA VAL A 200 -10.83 -0.84 -9.54
C VAL A 200 -11.54 -1.11 -8.20
N VAL A 201 -11.34 -2.29 -7.61
CA VAL A 201 -11.89 -2.63 -6.29
C VAL A 201 -11.36 -1.67 -5.22
N GLU A 202 -10.06 -1.36 -5.22
CA GLU A 202 -9.44 -0.37 -4.32
C GLU A 202 -10.07 1.01 -4.46
N GLY A 203 -10.35 1.45 -5.70
CA GLY A 203 -11.05 2.70 -5.95
C GLY A 203 -12.45 2.71 -5.34
N ILE A 204 -13.22 1.62 -5.52
CA ILE A 204 -14.58 1.46 -4.96
C ILE A 204 -14.52 1.43 -3.44
N VAL A 205 -13.61 0.64 -2.85
CA VAL A 205 -13.45 0.51 -1.40
C VAL A 205 -13.06 1.85 -0.78
N THR A 206 -12.06 2.53 -1.36
CA THR A 206 -11.60 3.84 -0.88
C THR A 206 -12.74 4.87 -0.90
N PHE A 207 -13.49 4.94 -1.99
CA PHE A 207 -14.65 5.83 -2.12
C PHE A 207 -15.75 5.49 -1.10
N SER A 208 -16.12 4.22 -0.99
CA SER A 208 -17.21 3.77 -0.11
C SER A 208 -16.87 4.03 1.36
N MET A 209 -15.67 3.66 1.80
CA MET A 209 -15.23 3.85 3.17
C MET A 209 -15.11 5.31 3.55
N LEU A 210 -14.52 6.15 2.67
CA LEU A 210 -14.42 7.58 2.95
C LEU A 210 -15.80 8.26 2.99
N SER A 211 -16.75 7.80 2.18
CA SER A 211 -18.14 8.29 2.19
C SER A 211 -18.85 7.96 3.51
N VAL A 212 -18.67 6.74 4.03
CA VAL A 212 -19.23 6.33 5.34
C VAL A 212 -18.64 7.17 6.46
N VAL A 213 -17.30 7.35 6.50
CA VAL A 213 -16.65 8.14 7.55
C VAL A 213 -17.12 9.61 7.51
N LYS A 214 -17.17 10.22 6.31
CA LYS A 214 -17.69 11.59 6.15
C LYS A 214 -19.15 11.71 6.58
N GLY A 215 -19.97 10.73 6.26
CA GLY A 215 -21.38 10.67 6.68
C GLY A 215 -21.53 10.62 8.20
N TYR A 216 -20.72 9.78 8.86
CA TYR A 216 -20.71 9.67 10.32
C TYR A 216 -20.27 10.98 10.98
N ILE A 217 -19.18 11.60 10.55
CA ILE A 217 -18.70 12.87 11.10
C ILE A 217 -19.76 13.96 10.94
N LYS A 218 -20.44 14.03 9.79
CA LYS A 218 -21.50 15.01 9.55
C LYS A 218 -22.73 14.78 10.46
N SER A 219 -23.07 13.54 10.77
CA SER A 219 -24.20 13.20 11.64
C SER A 219 -23.91 13.52 13.12
N THR A 220 -22.69 13.31 13.57
CA THR A 220 -22.27 13.60 14.95
C THR A 220 -22.00 15.09 15.19
N ALA A 221 -21.59 15.83 14.15
CA ALA A 221 -21.38 17.28 14.22
C ALA A 221 -22.68 18.13 14.15
N ARG A 222 -23.85 17.51 13.92
CA ARG A 222 -25.14 18.22 14.04
C ARG A 222 -25.45 18.36 15.54
N PRO A 223 -25.60 19.59 16.06
CA PRO A 223 -26.10 19.76 17.42
C PRO A 223 -27.46 19.10 17.52
N ALA A 224 -27.69 18.36 18.62
CA ALA A 224 -28.98 17.85 18.97
C ALA A 224 -29.99 19.02 18.87
N GLN A 225 -30.84 19.02 17.86
CA GLN A 225 -31.95 19.94 17.83
C GLN A 225 -32.81 19.55 19.03
N VAL A 226 -32.73 20.40 20.04
CA VAL A 226 -33.62 20.34 21.22
C VAL A 226 -35.03 20.35 20.67
N VAL A 227 -35.72 19.21 20.85
CA VAL A 227 -37.18 19.12 20.66
C VAL A 227 -37.78 19.99 21.74
N SER A 228 -38.18 21.20 21.34
CA SER A 228 -39.01 22.10 22.13
C SER A 228 -40.47 21.70 21.97
#